data_c02f7b4a4fc4dd11803e55b86c86620b
#
_entry.id   c02f7b4a4fc4dd11803e55b86c86620b
#
_cell.length_a   1.000
_cell.length_b   1.000
_cell.length_c   1.000
_cell.angle_alpha   90.00
_cell.angle_beta   90.00
_cell.angle_gamma   90.00
#
_symmetry.space_group_name_H-M   'P 1'
#
loop_
_entity.id
_entity.type
_entity.pdbx_description
1 polymer ?
#
loop_
_entity_poly.entity_id
_entity_poly.type
_entity_poly.pdbx_seq_one_letter_code
_entity_poly.pdbx_strand_id
1 'polypeptide(L)'
;PPFHANFGGRHVHIGKDFYANFNLTLVADADIRIGDGCMCAPNVVIATAAHPIDPEMRRAALQYNLPVTIGNNVWLGAGAIVLPGVTIGDNTVVGAGAVVTKDLPANVVAVGNPARVLRKIGEHDKIYYHKDLKVDL
;
A
#
# COMPACT_ATOMS: atom_id res chain seq x y z
N PRO A 1 -5.58 9.56 -12.26
CA PRO A 1 -5.88 10.98 -12.00
C PRO A 1 -7.28 11.17 -11.44
N PRO A 2 -7.44 12.10 -10.54
CA PRO A 2 -6.35 12.79 -9.89
C PRO A 2 -5.62 11.90 -8.88
N PHE A 3 -4.39 12.30 -8.54
CA PHE A 3 -3.74 11.79 -7.35
C PHE A 3 -3.34 12.97 -6.46
N HIS A 4 -3.13 12.74 -5.18
CA HIS A 4 -2.85 13.77 -4.21
C HIS A 4 -1.59 13.42 -3.41
N ALA A 5 -0.68 14.36 -3.31
CA ALA A 5 0.51 14.23 -2.48
C ALA A 5 0.79 15.56 -1.80
N ASN A 6 1.02 15.56 -0.49
CA ASN A 6 1.41 16.77 0.21
C ASN A 6 2.88 17.12 -0.07
N PHE A 7 3.32 18.32 0.30
CA PHE A 7 4.67 18.86 0.08
C PHE A 7 5.13 18.80 -1.39
N GLY A 8 4.19 18.90 -2.35
CA GLY A 8 4.50 18.82 -3.77
C GLY A 8 5.08 17.47 -4.20
N GLY A 9 4.88 16.42 -3.41
CA GLY A 9 5.36 15.08 -3.71
C GLY A 9 6.85 14.87 -3.49
N ARG A 10 7.56 15.79 -2.86
CA ARG A 10 9.04 15.72 -2.73
C ARG A 10 9.54 14.49 -1.95
N HIS A 11 8.72 13.91 -1.11
CA HIS A 11 9.05 12.72 -0.33
C HIS A 11 8.52 11.42 -0.96
N VAL A 12 7.97 11.49 -2.16
CA VAL A 12 7.44 10.33 -2.88
C VAL A 12 8.47 9.86 -3.90
N HIS A 13 8.83 8.59 -3.84
CA HIS A 13 9.79 7.96 -4.75
C HIS A 13 9.11 6.74 -5.37
N ILE A 14 8.88 6.80 -6.67
CA ILE A 14 8.15 5.76 -7.42
C ILE A 14 9.07 5.20 -8.49
N GLY A 15 9.13 3.87 -8.57
CA GLY A 15 9.90 3.16 -9.57
C GLY A 15 9.27 3.18 -10.97
N LYS A 16 9.75 2.30 -11.84
CA LYS A 16 9.30 2.20 -13.23
C LYS A 16 7.96 1.47 -13.32
N ASP A 17 7.25 1.70 -14.44
CA ASP A 17 6.03 0.97 -14.80
C ASP A 17 4.95 0.99 -13.70
N PHE A 18 4.84 2.11 -13.01
CA PHE A 18 3.83 2.31 -11.98
C PHE A 18 2.48 2.64 -12.59
N TYR A 19 1.43 2.02 -12.06
CA TYR A 19 0.06 2.32 -12.44
C TYR A 19 -0.76 2.74 -11.22
N ALA A 20 -1.45 3.86 -11.33
CA ALA A 20 -2.41 4.31 -10.31
C ALA A 20 -3.74 4.64 -10.95
N ASN A 21 -4.80 4.13 -10.34
CA ASN A 21 -6.18 4.46 -10.69
C ASN A 21 -6.60 5.76 -9.96
N PHE A 22 -7.90 6.06 -9.93
CA PHE A 22 -8.41 7.33 -9.41
C PHE A 22 -8.11 7.53 -7.91
N ASN A 23 -7.82 8.78 -7.55
CA ASN A 23 -7.76 9.26 -6.17
C ASN A 23 -6.71 8.57 -5.28
N LEU A 24 -5.55 8.24 -5.83
CA LEU A 24 -4.42 7.82 -5.00
C LEU A 24 -4.02 8.97 -4.07
N THR A 25 -3.99 8.73 -2.77
CA THR A 25 -3.65 9.73 -1.76
C THR A 25 -2.37 9.31 -1.03
N LEU A 26 -1.36 10.17 -1.11
CA LEU A 26 -0.05 9.96 -0.52
C LEU A 26 0.20 11.04 0.54
N VAL A 27 0.08 10.67 1.81
CA VAL A 27 0.39 11.55 2.94
C VAL A 27 1.87 11.37 3.28
N ALA A 28 2.72 12.09 2.56
CA ALA A 28 4.17 11.88 2.52
C ALA A 28 4.93 12.94 3.34
N ASP A 29 4.63 13.03 4.62
CA ASP A 29 5.40 13.84 5.57
C ASP A 29 6.79 13.22 5.82
N ALA A 30 6.89 11.88 5.81
CA ALA A 30 8.13 11.13 5.65
C ALA A 30 8.13 10.45 4.27
N ASP A 31 9.23 9.79 3.93
CA ASP A 31 9.38 9.15 2.63
C ASP A 31 8.36 8.02 2.40
N ILE A 32 7.77 8.02 1.23
CA ILE A 32 7.05 6.89 0.66
C ILE A 32 7.89 6.38 -0.52
N ARG A 33 8.31 5.13 -0.44
CA ARG A 33 9.05 4.46 -1.51
C ARG A 33 8.21 3.35 -2.09
N ILE A 34 7.99 3.40 -3.40
CA ILE A 34 7.23 2.40 -4.16
C ILE A 34 8.15 1.84 -5.23
N GLY A 35 8.30 0.53 -5.27
CA GLY A 35 9.16 -0.15 -6.22
C GLY A 35 8.62 -0.15 -7.64
N ASP A 36 9.24 -0.95 -8.50
CA ASP A 36 8.87 -1.08 -9.91
C ASP A 36 7.63 -1.95 -10.08
N GLY A 37 6.84 -1.66 -11.11
CA GLY A 37 5.72 -2.49 -11.54
C GLY A 37 4.52 -2.52 -10.58
N CYS A 38 4.43 -1.59 -9.65
CA CYS A 38 3.32 -1.56 -8.69
C CYS A 38 2.04 -1.03 -9.31
N MET A 39 0.92 -1.52 -8.79
CA MET A 39 -0.43 -1.11 -9.21
C MET A 39 -1.25 -0.68 -8.00
N CYS A 40 -1.88 0.48 -8.10
CA CYS A 40 -2.84 0.96 -7.10
C CYS A 40 -4.22 1.08 -7.74
N ALA A 41 -5.20 0.38 -7.19
CA ALA A 41 -6.60 0.51 -7.56
C ALA A 41 -7.18 1.83 -7.03
N PRO A 42 -8.46 2.19 -7.34
CA PRO A 42 -9.02 3.46 -6.89
C PRO A 42 -9.04 3.63 -5.38
N ASN A 43 -8.84 4.87 -4.94
CA ASN A 43 -8.98 5.30 -3.55
C ASN A 43 -8.00 4.65 -2.58
N VAL A 44 -6.82 4.27 -3.04
CA VAL A 44 -5.74 3.80 -2.16
C VAL A 44 -5.16 4.98 -1.39
N VAL A 45 -4.91 4.78 -0.10
CA VAL A 45 -4.27 5.76 0.79
C VAL A 45 -2.98 5.16 1.35
N ILE A 46 -1.89 5.88 1.21
CA ILE A 46 -0.61 5.54 1.85
C ILE A 46 -0.21 6.72 2.74
N ALA A 47 -0.08 6.48 4.04
CA ALA A 47 0.18 7.55 4.99
C ALA A 47 1.44 7.27 5.82
N THR A 48 2.23 8.32 6.02
CA THR A 48 3.43 8.30 6.88
C THR A 48 3.23 9.08 8.16
N ALA A 49 2.20 9.93 8.25
CA ALA A 49 1.97 10.81 9.37
C ALA A 49 0.93 10.23 10.34
N ALA A 50 1.18 10.41 11.62
CA ALA A 50 0.27 10.04 12.69
C ALA A 50 0.39 10.99 13.88
N HIS A 51 -0.59 10.95 14.76
CA HIS A 51 -0.62 11.73 15.99
C HIS A 51 -0.57 10.82 17.21
N PRO A 52 -0.03 11.32 18.35
CA PRO A 52 -0.04 10.57 19.61
C PRO A 52 -1.45 10.20 20.08
N ILE A 53 -1.56 9.07 20.73
CA ILE A 53 -2.82 8.63 21.34
C ILE A 53 -3.21 9.54 22.51
N ASP A 54 -2.22 10.05 23.25
CA ASP A 54 -2.47 10.94 24.39
C ASP A 54 -3.17 12.24 23.98
N PRO A 55 -4.30 12.61 24.61
CA PRO A 55 -5.06 13.79 24.21
C PRO A 55 -4.33 15.10 24.44
N GLU A 56 -3.48 15.20 25.45
CA GLU A 56 -2.73 16.43 25.71
C GLU A 56 -1.67 16.66 24.64
N MET A 57 -0.98 15.59 24.24
CA MET A 57 -0.02 15.66 23.13
C MET A 57 -0.70 16.07 21.83
N ARG A 58 -1.91 15.56 21.55
CA ARG A 58 -2.67 15.98 20.35
C ARG A 58 -3.10 17.44 20.45
N ARG A 59 -3.51 17.91 21.63
CA ARG A 59 -3.86 19.32 21.86
C ARG A 59 -2.66 20.22 21.60
N ALA A 60 -1.46 19.76 21.92
CA ALA A 60 -0.21 20.45 21.61
C ALA A 60 0.21 20.30 20.13
N ALA A 61 -0.63 19.69 19.29
CA ALA A 61 -0.40 19.47 17.86
C ALA A 61 0.83 18.63 17.55
N LEU A 62 1.21 17.71 18.44
CA LEU A 62 2.34 16.81 18.18
C LEU A 62 1.99 15.80 17.09
N GLN A 63 2.97 15.49 16.26
CA GLN A 63 2.87 14.56 15.14
C GLN A 63 4.16 13.76 15.06
N TYR A 64 4.07 12.52 14.60
CA TYR A 64 5.23 11.74 14.25
C TYR A 64 5.05 11.15 12.85
N ASN A 65 6.17 10.90 12.18
CA ASN A 65 6.18 10.44 10.80
C ASN A 65 7.07 9.21 10.69
N LEU A 66 6.54 8.15 10.10
CA LEU A 66 7.26 6.90 9.87
C LEU A 66 7.20 6.55 8.39
N PRO A 67 8.34 6.34 7.72
CA PRO A 67 8.37 6.08 6.30
C PRO A 67 7.65 4.77 5.95
N VAL A 68 7.11 4.72 4.74
CA VAL A 68 6.46 3.53 4.18
C VAL A 68 7.28 3.05 3.00
N THR A 69 7.54 1.74 2.93
CA THR A 69 8.26 1.12 1.82
C THR A 69 7.39 0.02 1.22
N ILE A 70 7.13 0.15 -0.08
CA ILE A 70 6.42 -0.84 -0.87
C ILE A 70 7.39 -1.42 -1.88
N GLY A 71 7.54 -2.72 -1.89
CA GLY A 71 8.45 -3.44 -2.77
C GLY A 71 8.03 -3.38 -4.24
N ASN A 72 8.64 -4.23 -5.04
CA ASN A 72 8.35 -4.31 -6.46
C ASN A 72 7.09 -5.14 -6.72
N ASN A 73 6.37 -4.82 -7.79
CA ASN A 73 5.27 -5.62 -8.30
C ASN A 73 4.18 -5.88 -7.25
N VAL A 74 3.89 -4.89 -6.42
CA VAL A 74 2.83 -4.96 -5.40
C VAL A 74 1.53 -4.42 -5.99
N TRP A 75 0.43 -5.11 -5.70
CA TRP A 75 -0.90 -4.64 -6.06
C TRP A 75 -1.69 -4.27 -4.81
N LEU A 76 -2.08 -3.01 -4.72
CA LEU A 76 -2.95 -2.49 -3.67
C LEU A 76 -4.38 -2.39 -4.22
N GLY A 77 -5.29 -3.18 -3.66
CA GLY A 77 -6.70 -3.23 -4.05
C GLY A 77 -7.46 -1.95 -3.71
N ALA A 78 -8.65 -1.79 -4.28
CA ALA A 78 -9.46 -0.58 -4.11
C ALA A 78 -9.72 -0.27 -2.64
N GLY A 79 -9.50 0.99 -2.26
CA GLY A 79 -9.71 1.44 -0.89
C GLY A 79 -8.74 0.90 0.14
N ALA A 80 -7.67 0.21 -0.26
CA ALA A 80 -6.65 -0.23 0.67
C ALA A 80 -5.97 0.96 1.34
N ILE A 81 -5.64 0.82 2.61
CA ILE A 81 -4.97 1.84 3.43
C ILE A 81 -3.69 1.24 3.99
N VAL A 82 -2.56 1.92 3.77
CA VAL A 82 -1.26 1.55 4.32
C VAL A 82 -0.88 2.56 5.39
N LEU A 83 -0.69 2.09 6.61
CA LEU A 83 -0.43 2.94 7.78
C LEU A 83 1.07 3.25 7.93
N PRO A 84 1.41 4.30 8.72
CA PRO A 84 2.79 4.72 8.90
C PRO A 84 3.73 3.61 9.38
N GLY A 85 4.93 3.57 8.83
CA GLY A 85 5.99 2.64 9.22
C GLY A 85 5.91 1.25 8.60
N VAL A 86 4.92 0.99 7.74
CA VAL A 86 4.71 -0.33 7.13
C VAL A 86 5.68 -0.56 5.98
N THR A 87 6.21 -1.78 5.91
CA THR A 87 6.93 -2.31 4.74
C THR A 87 6.13 -3.46 4.15
N ILE A 88 5.89 -3.40 2.84
CA ILE A 88 5.23 -4.48 2.07
C ILE A 88 6.26 -5.09 1.13
N GLY A 89 6.46 -6.40 1.24
CA GLY A 89 7.41 -7.14 0.42
C GLY A 89 6.99 -7.28 -1.04
N ASP A 90 7.93 -7.68 -1.88
CA ASP A 90 7.72 -7.81 -3.32
C ASP A 90 6.59 -8.78 -3.66
N ASN A 91 5.91 -8.54 -4.78
CA ASN A 91 4.88 -9.39 -5.37
C ASN A 91 3.61 -9.55 -4.52
N THR A 92 3.49 -8.88 -3.40
CA THR A 92 2.35 -9.03 -2.49
C THR A 92 1.11 -8.35 -3.03
N VAL A 93 -0.03 -8.99 -2.83
CA VAL A 93 -1.35 -8.47 -3.17
C VAL A 93 -2.08 -8.11 -1.88
N VAL A 94 -2.56 -6.89 -1.82
CA VAL A 94 -3.39 -6.39 -0.72
C VAL A 94 -4.82 -6.27 -1.21
N GLY A 95 -5.74 -6.97 -0.57
CA GLY A 95 -7.14 -7.00 -0.96
C GLY A 95 -7.85 -5.65 -0.80
N ALA A 96 -8.93 -5.48 -1.54
CA ALA A 96 -9.75 -4.26 -1.48
C ALA A 96 -10.25 -4.02 -0.04
N GLY A 97 -10.22 -2.75 0.37
CA GLY A 97 -10.67 -2.33 1.71
C GLY A 97 -9.77 -2.77 2.87
N ALA A 98 -8.65 -3.41 2.60
CA ALA A 98 -7.72 -3.83 3.66
C ALA A 98 -7.05 -2.63 4.32
N VAL A 99 -6.78 -2.74 5.62
CA VAL A 99 -5.98 -1.76 6.37
C VAL A 99 -4.71 -2.43 6.85
N VAL A 100 -3.59 -2.08 6.22
CA VAL A 100 -2.28 -2.65 6.52
C VAL A 100 -1.66 -1.91 7.69
N THR A 101 -1.63 -2.58 8.84
CA THR A 101 -1.16 -2.01 10.11
C THR A 101 0.24 -2.49 10.50
N LYS A 102 0.72 -3.57 9.88
CA LYS A 102 2.01 -4.21 10.14
C LYS A 102 2.66 -4.60 8.82
N ASP A 103 3.96 -4.84 8.87
CA ASP A 103 4.71 -5.31 7.71
C ASP A 103 4.11 -6.59 7.13
N LEU A 104 4.12 -6.67 5.81
CA LEU A 104 3.72 -7.86 5.08
C LEU A 104 4.92 -8.46 4.35
N PRO A 105 5.08 -9.78 4.39
CA PRO A 105 6.17 -10.45 3.67
C PRO A 105 5.93 -10.40 2.16
N ALA A 106 6.93 -10.79 1.39
CA ALA A 106 6.80 -10.93 -0.06
C ALA A 106 5.95 -12.16 -0.43
N ASN A 107 5.39 -12.14 -1.64
CA ASN A 107 4.73 -13.28 -2.28
C ASN A 107 3.51 -13.81 -1.53
N VAL A 108 2.71 -12.93 -0.96
CA VAL A 108 1.48 -13.28 -0.24
C VAL A 108 0.29 -12.48 -0.74
N VAL A 109 -0.90 -12.98 -0.41
CA VAL A 109 -2.16 -12.25 -0.48
C VAL A 109 -2.58 -11.93 0.95
N ALA A 110 -2.78 -10.66 1.24
CA ALA A 110 -3.23 -10.19 2.55
C ALA A 110 -4.56 -9.46 2.42
N VAL A 111 -5.47 -9.67 3.36
CA VAL A 111 -6.82 -9.09 3.32
C VAL A 111 -7.27 -8.67 4.71
N GLY A 112 -8.26 -7.81 4.75
CA GLY A 112 -9.01 -7.47 5.96
C GLY A 112 -8.55 -6.23 6.70
N ASN A 113 -9.21 -5.97 7.82
CA ASN A 113 -8.89 -4.87 8.73
C ASN A 113 -8.90 -5.40 10.19
N PRO A 114 -7.74 -5.50 10.84
CA PRO A 114 -6.40 -5.30 10.27
C PRO A 114 -6.06 -6.38 9.24
N ALA A 115 -5.24 -6.02 8.27
CA ALA A 115 -4.84 -6.96 7.21
C ALA A 115 -4.06 -8.14 7.78
N ARG A 116 -4.37 -9.32 7.28
CA ARG A 116 -3.70 -10.57 7.64
C ARG A 116 -3.35 -11.34 6.38
N VAL A 117 -2.25 -12.08 6.43
CA VAL A 117 -1.86 -12.96 5.34
C VAL A 117 -2.93 -14.06 5.20
N LEU A 118 -3.58 -14.08 4.05
CA LEU A 118 -4.59 -15.09 3.71
C LEU A 118 -3.92 -16.37 3.20
N ARG A 119 -2.96 -16.21 2.30
CA ARG A 119 -2.22 -17.31 1.69
C ARG A 119 -0.95 -16.83 0.98
N LYS A 120 -0.09 -17.76 0.63
CA LYS A 120 1.03 -17.52 -0.29
C LYS A 120 0.55 -17.54 -1.74
N ILE A 121 1.21 -16.76 -2.59
CA ILE A 121 1.05 -16.85 -4.05
C ILE A 121 1.78 -18.14 -4.49
N GLY A 122 1.13 -18.92 -5.35
CA GLY A 122 1.63 -20.23 -5.75
C GLY A 122 1.42 -20.54 -7.21
N GLU A 123 1.67 -21.81 -7.59
CA GLU A 123 1.62 -22.27 -8.99
C GLU A 123 0.25 -22.10 -9.64
N HIS A 124 -0.84 -22.26 -8.88
CA HIS A 124 -2.20 -22.04 -9.39
C HIS A 124 -2.36 -20.63 -9.94
N ASP A 125 -1.76 -19.64 -9.29
CA ASP A 125 -1.84 -18.23 -9.70
C ASP A 125 -1.14 -17.94 -11.03
N LYS A 126 -0.23 -18.80 -11.46
CA LYS A 126 0.43 -18.71 -12.77
C LYS A 126 -0.45 -19.21 -13.92
N ILE A 127 -1.42 -20.06 -13.61
CA ILE A 127 -2.25 -20.76 -14.60
C ILE A 127 -3.61 -20.07 -14.76
N TYR A 128 -4.15 -19.53 -13.69
CA TYR A 128 -5.50 -18.98 -13.66
C TYR A 128 -5.51 -17.50 -13.25
N TYR A 129 -6.26 -16.68 -13.99
CA TYR A 129 -6.51 -15.28 -13.61
C TYR A 129 -7.36 -15.21 -12.34
N HIS A 130 -8.37 -16.04 -12.25
CA HIS A 130 -9.32 -16.04 -11.15
C HIS A 130 -10.11 -17.35 -11.19
N LYS A 131 -10.13 -18.07 -10.06
CA LYS A 131 -10.81 -19.37 -9.98
C LYS A 131 -10.43 -20.27 -11.16
N ASP A 132 -11.38 -20.55 -12.04
CA ASP A 132 -11.20 -21.44 -13.20
C ASP A 132 -10.92 -20.67 -14.50
N LEU A 133 -10.77 -19.35 -14.45
CA LEU A 133 -10.49 -18.52 -15.61
C LEU A 133 -9.00 -18.65 -15.98
N LYS A 134 -8.71 -19.55 -16.89
CA LYS A 134 -7.34 -19.90 -17.28
C LYS A 134 -6.68 -18.81 -18.11
N VAL A 135 -5.38 -18.63 -17.87
CA VAL A 135 -4.53 -17.73 -18.68
C VAL A 135 -4.26 -18.40 -20.02
N ASP A 136 -4.48 -17.65 -21.07
CA ASP A 136 -4.32 -18.10 -22.45
C ASP A 136 -3.27 -17.19 -23.13
N LEU A 137 -2.01 -17.41 -22.74
CA LEU A 137 -0.86 -16.69 -23.27
C LEU A 137 -0.17 -17.49 -24.36
#